data_d6ef725bb6d1f1442627305bf31ad5ff
#
_entry.id   d6ef725bb6d1f1442627305bf31ad5ff
#
_cell.length_a   1.000
_cell.length_b   1.000
_cell.length_c   1.000
_cell.angle_alpha   90.00
_cell.angle_beta   90.00
_cell.angle_gamma   90.00
#
_symmetry.space_group_name_H-M   'P 1'
#
loop_
_entity.id
_entity.type
_entity.pdbx_description
1 polymer ?
#
loop_
_entity_poly.entity_id
_entity_poly.type
_entity_poly.pdbx_seq_one_letter_code
_entity_poly.pdbx_strand_id
1 'polypeptide(L)'
;MNDNYIVTKYRGRTCGLLTDERMDPVRIDVENDEIKCRLGSIYAARVCEISDSTGAVFVELADKEKAYLPKEEEEDALILNAAEDRCRLRCGDLILVQVCAEAIKSKLPSVTAYVSLAGSLAVAVMNRAGLGFSKKLDDKDLKTKIKEICSERAGELEGFYIVVRTAASAHSAEETVNEAISLKHSLSDIYERAKKNRKIC
;
A
#
# COMPACT_ATOMS: atom_id res chain seq x y z
N MET A 1 -9.25 -25.95 -11.33
CA MET A 1 -9.50 -25.05 -12.47
C MET A 1 -8.17 -24.44 -12.84
N ASN A 2 -7.65 -24.78 -13.99
CA ASN A 2 -6.43 -24.14 -14.50
C ASN A 2 -6.84 -22.97 -15.40
N ASP A 3 -6.92 -21.79 -14.81
CA ASP A 3 -7.19 -20.58 -15.56
C ASP A 3 -5.84 -20.06 -16.13
N ASN A 4 -5.82 -19.69 -17.40
CA ASN A 4 -4.63 -19.10 -18.04
C ASN A 4 -4.78 -17.58 -18.05
N TYR A 5 -3.73 -16.87 -17.64
CA TYR A 5 -3.68 -15.40 -17.76
C TYR A 5 -2.62 -15.01 -18.78
N ILE A 6 -3.07 -14.44 -19.90
CA ILE A 6 -2.24 -14.09 -21.04
C ILE A 6 -2.06 -12.57 -21.03
N VAL A 7 -0.81 -12.08 -20.98
CA VAL A 7 -0.50 -10.66 -21.12
C VAL A 7 0.00 -10.41 -22.53
N THR A 8 -0.63 -9.47 -23.22
CA THR A 8 -0.31 -9.12 -24.61
C THR A 8 -0.48 -7.61 -24.86
N LYS A 9 -0.05 -7.14 -26.03
CA LYS A 9 -0.32 -5.77 -26.50
C LYS A 9 -1.34 -5.78 -27.62
N TYR A 10 -2.39 -4.99 -27.48
CA TYR A 10 -3.38 -4.76 -28.52
C TYR A 10 -3.51 -3.27 -28.79
N ARG A 11 -3.28 -2.85 -30.00
CA ARG A 11 -3.29 -1.42 -30.45
C ARG A 11 -2.43 -0.52 -29.55
N GLY A 12 -1.25 -1.01 -29.15
CA GLY A 12 -0.29 -0.26 -28.32
C GLY A 12 -0.59 -0.29 -26.81
N ARG A 13 -1.73 -0.82 -26.38
CA ARG A 13 -2.09 -0.95 -24.94
C ARG A 13 -1.79 -2.33 -24.43
N THR A 14 -1.34 -2.44 -23.19
CA THR A 14 -1.18 -3.73 -22.51
C THR A 14 -2.57 -4.27 -22.15
N CYS A 15 -2.82 -5.53 -22.50
CA CYS A 15 -4.06 -6.22 -22.20
C CYS A 15 -3.76 -7.53 -21.47
N GLY A 16 -4.51 -7.79 -20.39
CA GLY A 16 -4.54 -9.09 -19.72
C GLY A 16 -5.81 -9.84 -20.12
N LEU A 17 -5.68 -11.09 -20.52
CA LEU A 17 -6.77 -11.96 -20.90
C LEU A 17 -6.79 -13.17 -19.96
N LEU A 18 -7.82 -13.28 -19.15
CA LEU A 18 -8.12 -14.50 -18.38
C LEU A 18 -8.97 -15.41 -19.23
N THR A 19 -8.53 -16.66 -19.41
CA THR A 19 -9.26 -17.68 -20.15
C THR A 19 -9.56 -18.88 -19.28
N ASP A 20 -10.62 -19.61 -19.60
CA ASP A 20 -10.91 -20.90 -19.02
C ASP A 20 -10.03 -22.02 -19.63
N GLU A 21 -10.28 -23.26 -19.24
CA GLU A 21 -9.57 -24.46 -19.73
C GLU A 21 -9.75 -24.69 -21.24
N ARG A 22 -10.78 -24.11 -21.87
CA ARG A 22 -11.06 -24.20 -23.31
C ARG A 22 -10.47 -23.05 -24.10
N MET A 23 -9.72 -22.15 -23.42
CA MET A 23 -9.19 -20.91 -23.98
C MET A 23 -10.29 -19.88 -24.33
N ASP A 24 -11.50 -20.05 -23.80
CA ASP A 24 -12.53 -19.03 -23.94
C ASP A 24 -12.29 -17.85 -23.00
N PRO A 25 -12.46 -16.60 -23.47
CA PRO A 25 -12.17 -15.43 -22.65
C PRO A 25 -13.21 -15.27 -21.54
N VAL A 26 -12.75 -15.26 -20.28
CA VAL A 26 -13.56 -15.04 -19.08
C VAL A 26 -13.51 -13.57 -18.66
N ARG A 27 -12.34 -12.94 -18.80
CA ARG A 27 -12.10 -11.55 -18.42
C ARG A 27 -11.04 -10.92 -19.30
N ILE A 28 -11.24 -9.65 -19.64
CA ILE A 28 -10.28 -8.83 -20.35
C ILE A 28 -9.96 -7.60 -19.48
N ASP A 29 -8.70 -7.43 -19.12
CA ASP A 29 -8.18 -6.24 -18.46
C ASP A 29 -7.40 -5.42 -19.49
N VAL A 30 -7.72 -4.14 -19.63
CA VAL A 30 -7.01 -3.23 -20.55
C VAL A 30 -6.35 -2.15 -19.71
N GLU A 31 -5.04 -1.97 -19.91
CA GLU A 31 -4.31 -0.88 -19.28
C GLU A 31 -4.84 0.48 -19.79
N ASN A 32 -5.26 1.32 -18.85
CA ASN A 32 -5.71 2.67 -19.16
C ASN A 32 -4.57 3.67 -18.87
N ASP A 33 -3.88 4.12 -19.92
CA ASP A 33 -2.78 5.09 -19.83
C ASP A 33 -3.24 6.49 -19.39
N GLU A 34 -4.56 6.74 -19.39
CA GLU A 34 -5.15 8.03 -18.96
C GLU A 34 -5.24 8.12 -17.42
N ILE A 35 -5.16 7.00 -16.70
CA ILE A 35 -5.19 6.99 -15.23
C ILE A 35 -3.80 7.35 -14.71
N LYS A 36 -3.63 8.61 -14.28
CA LYS A 36 -2.37 9.10 -13.72
C LYS A 36 -2.10 8.57 -12.31
N CYS A 37 -3.13 8.54 -11.47
CA CYS A 37 -3.05 8.08 -10.07
C CYS A 37 -3.69 6.69 -9.95
N ARG A 38 -2.90 5.64 -10.13
CA ARG A 38 -3.38 4.25 -10.06
C ARG A 38 -3.47 3.77 -8.62
N LEU A 39 -4.51 2.97 -8.34
CA LEU A 39 -4.71 2.33 -7.04
C LEU A 39 -3.44 1.59 -6.58
N GLY A 40 -3.02 1.81 -5.33
CA GLY A 40 -1.83 1.20 -4.74
C GLY A 40 -0.51 1.89 -5.06
N SER A 41 -0.47 2.88 -5.97
CA SER A 41 0.75 3.67 -6.23
C SER A 41 1.15 4.50 -5.02
N ILE A 42 2.46 4.55 -4.73
CA ILE A 42 3.04 5.27 -3.59
C ILE A 42 3.72 6.54 -4.11
N TYR A 43 3.47 7.66 -3.46
CA TYR A 43 3.99 8.97 -3.83
C TYR A 43 4.63 9.69 -2.66
N ALA A 44 5.70 10.45 -2.95
CA ALA A 44 6.11 11.58 -2.11
C ALA A 44 5.26 12.78 -2.54
N ALA A 45 4.28 13.16 -1.72
CA ALA A 45 3.28 14.19 -2.03
C ALA A 45 3.52 15.46 -1.22
N ARG A 46 3.20 16.61 -1.78
CA ARG A 46 3.30 17.91 -1.10
C ARG A 46 1.95 18.31 -0.51
N VAL A 47 1.93 18.63 0.77
CA VAL A 47 0.75 19.21 1.43
C VAL A 47 0.50 20.62 0.89
N CYS A 48 -0.67 20.83 0.28
CA CYS A 48 -1.07 22.12 -0.30
C CYS A 48 -2.03 22.88 0.60
N GLU A 49 -2.99 22.17 1.22
CA GLU A 49 -4.05 22.79 2.03
C GLU A 49 -4.48 21.81 3.13
N ILE A 50 -4.75 22.34 4.31
CA ILE A 50 -5.32 21.60 5.43
C ILE A 50 -6.65 22.29 5.76
N SER A 51 -7.75 21.58 5.62
CA SER A 51 -9.10 22.11 5.80
C SER A 51 -9.82 21.41 6.94
N ASP A 52 -10.02 22.14 8.04
CA ASP A 52 -10.80 21.67 9.18
C ASP A 52 -12.28 21.52 8.82
N SER A 53 -12.80 22.39 7.97
CA SER A 53 -14.22 22.40 7.61
C SER A 53 -14.63 21.21 6.75
N THR A 54 -13.71 20.68 5.93
CA THR A 54 -13.96 19.51 5.07
C THR A 54 -13.40 18.21 5.62
N GLY A 55 -12.67 18.27 6.78
CA GLY A 55 -11.99 17.10 7.34
C GLY A 55 -10.93 16.52 6.39
N ALA A 56 -10.21 17.38 5.66
CA ALA A 56 -9.34 16.98 4.57
C ALA A 56 -7.97 17.65 4.62
N VAL A 57 -6.96 16.90 4.20
CA VAL A 57 -5.66 17.42 3.78
C VAL A 57 -5.55 17.23 2.27
N PHE A 58 -5.37 18.31 1.52
CA PHE A 58 -5.14 18.26 0.08
C PHE A 58 -3.65 18.20 -0.20
N VAL A 59 -3.26 17.23 -1.02
CA VAL A 59 -1.87 17.00 -1.40
C VAL A 59 -1.71 17.07 -2.92
N GLU A 60 -0.54 17.49 -3.35
CA GLU A 60 -0.11 17.46 -4.74
C GLU A 60 0.80 16.26 -4.95
N LEU A 61 0.39 15.39 -5.87
CA LEU A 61 1.16 14.25 -6.35
C LEU A 61 2.07 14.67 -7.52
N ALA A 62 2.78 13.72 -8.13
CA ALA A 62 3.49 13.95 -9.37
C ALA A 62 2.55 14.54 -10.46
N ASP A 63 3.13 15.28 -11.42
CA ASP A 63 2.40 15.93 -12.52
C ASP A 63 1.32 16.96 -12.09
N LYS A 64 1.44 17.52 -10.87
CA LYS A 64 0.49 18.48 -10.29
C LYS A 64 -0.92 17.90 -10.08
N GLU A 65 -1.05 16.60 -10.03
CA GLU A 65 -2.29 15.93 -9.69
C GLU A 65 -2.64 16.19 -8.23
N LYS A 66 -3.86 16.63 -7.95
CA LYS A 66 -4.32 16.82 -6.56
C LYS A 66 -4.98 15.55 -6.04
N ALA A 67 -4.75 15.24 -4.78
CA ALA A 67 -5.39 14.14 -4.08
C ALA A 67 -5.88 14.55 -2.69
N TYR A 68 -6.76 13.75 -2.13
CA TYR A 68 -7.39 13.94 -0.83
C TYR A 68 -6.85 12.90 0.17
N LEU A 69 -6.29 13.39 1.29
CA LEU A 69 -5.93 12.58 2.45
C LEU A 69 -6.95 12.86 3.58
N PRO A 70 -7.59 11.83 4.18
CA PRO A 70 -8.44 12.00 5.36
C PRO A 70 -7.68 12.68 6.50
N LYS A 71 -8.31 13.67 7.15
CA LYS A 71 -7.65 14.42 8.21
C LYS A 71 -7.36 13.58 9.45
N GLU A 72 -8.12 12.53 9.66
CA GLU A 72 -7.91 11.56 10.75
C GLU A 72 -6.55 10.86 10.64
N GLU A 73 -5.95 10.84 9.45
CA GLU A 73 -4.64 10.25 9.19
C GLU A 73 -3.49 11.28 9.23
N GLU A 74 -3.77 12.55 9.59
CA GLU A 74 -2.78 13.63 9.63
C GLU A 74 -1.61 13.32 10.57
N GLU A 75 -1.91 12.83 11.77
CA GLU A 75 -0.92 12.54 12.80
C GLU A 75 -0.07 11.29 12.49
N ASP A 76 -0.59 10.42 11.62
CA ASP A 76 0.09 9.20 11.18
C ASP A 76 0.92 9.40 9.91
N ALA A 77 0.92 10.60 9.32
CA ALA A 77 1.62 10.86 8.09
C ALA A 77 3.15 10.97 8.30
N LEU A 78 3.91 10.22 7.50
CA LEU A 78 5.37 10.26 7.51
C LEU A 78 5.90 11.49 6.75
N ILE A 79 6.44 12.47 7.50
CA ILE A 79 6.99 13.71 6.93
C ILE A 79 8.42 13.46 6.46
N LEU A 80 8.67 13.65 5.17
CA LEU A 80 9.95 13.36 4.53
C LEU A 80 10.98 14.51 4.64
N ASN A 81 10.50 15.75 4.76
CA ASN A 81 11.34 16.95 4.74
C ASN A 81 11.43 17.69 6.08
N ALA A 82 10.88 17.14 7.16
CA ALA A 82 11.03 17.70 8.49
C ALA A 82 12.44 17.42 9.06
N ALA A 83 12.99 18.41 9.78
CA ALA A 83 14.23 18.25 10.53
C ALA A 83 14.02 17.58 11.90
N GLU A 84 12.81 17.64 12.43
CA GLU A 84 12.39 17.07 13.72
C GLU A 84 11.12 16.23 13.53
N ASP A 85 10.97 15.19 14.33
CA ASP A 85 9.74 14.39 14.37
C ASP A 85 8.60 15.25 14.96
N ARG A 86 7.65 15.60 14.11
CA ARG A 86 6.44 16.33 14.48
C ARG A 86 5.21 15.64 13.94
N CYS A 87 4.16 15.63 14.72
CA CYS A 87 2.91 14.93 14.40
C CYS A 87 1.92 15.77 13.57
N ARG A 88 2.11 17.10 13.47
CA ARG A 88 1.18 17.97 12.72
C ARG A 88 1.77 18.37 11.39
N LEU A 89 0.98 18.18 10.33
CA LEU A 89 1.29 18.61 8.99
C LEU A 89 1.23 20.15 8.86
N ARG A 90 2.00 20.66 7.90
CA ARG A 90 1.98 22.07 7.47
C ARG A 90 1.95 22.13 5.95
N CYS A 91 1.38 23.17 5.38
CA CYS A 91 1.51 23.43 3.95
C CYS A 91 2.98 23.49 3.54
N GLY A 92 3.32 22.80 2.47
CA GLY A 92 4.70 22.65 2.00
C GLY A 92 5.42 21.40 2.49
N ASP A 93 4.88 20.65 3.46
CA ASP A 93 5.45 19.36 3.86
C ASP A 93 5.41 18.37 2.71
N LEU A 94 6.46 17.56 2.62
CA LEU A 94 6.47 16.36 1.80
C LEU A 94 6.14 15.16 2.69
N ILE A 95 5.14 14.38 2.30
CA ILE A 95 4.69 13.20 3.01
C ILE A 95 4.64 11.99 2.10
N LEU A 96 4.82 10.80 2.67
CA LEU A 96 4.64 9.56 1.95
C LEU A 96 3.17 9.15 2.00
N VAL A 97 2.57 8.92 0.83
CA VAL A 97 1.15 8.52 0.72
C VAL A 97 0.95 7.42 -0.31
N GLN A 98 -0.14 6.68 -0.18
CA GLN A 98 -0.54 5.65 -1.14
C GLN A 98 -1.95 5.90 -1.66
N VAL A 99 -2.17 5.74 -2.97
CA VAL A 99 -3.50 5.87 -3.57
C VAL A 99 -4.38 4.71 -3.11
N CYS A 100 -5.47 5.00 -2.42
CA CYS A 100 -6.45 4.03 -1.95
C CYS A 100 -7.78 4.07 -2.72
N ALA A 101 -8.03 5.13 -3.49
CA ALA A 101 -9.12 5.20 -4.46
C ALA A 101 -8.74 6.11 -5.63
N GLU A 102 -9.04 5.67 -6.84
CA GLU A 102 -8.82 6.44 -8.06
C GLU A 102 -9.85 7.56 -8.22
N ALA A 103 -9.50 8.56 -9.00
CA ALA A 103 -10.42 9.64 -9.34
C ALA A 103 -11.68 9.09 -10.04
N ILE A 104 -12.87 9.53 -9.59
CA ILE A 104 -14.15 9.15 -10.22
C ILE A 104 -14.92 10.43 -10.56
N LYS A 105 -15.15 10.66 -11.86
CA LYS A 105 -15.83 11.86 -12.36
C LYS A 105 -15.12 13.14 -11.89
N SER A 106 -15.79 13.94 -11.05
CA SER A 106 -15.27 15.19 -10.49
C SER A 106 -14.60 15.02 -9.11
N LYS A 107 -14.54 13.79 -8.55
CA LYS A 107 -13.90 13.55 -7.26
C LYS A 107 -12.41 13.32 -7.45
N LEU A 108 -11.62 13.95 -6.58
CA LEU A 108 -10.18 13.73 -6.53
C LEU A 108 -9.88 12.27 -6.11
N PRO A 109 -8.73 11.72 -6.53
CA PRO A 109 -8.25 10.45 -5.99
C PRO A 109 -8.04 10.59 -4.48
N SER A 110 -8.30 9.51 -3.75
CA SER A 110 -8.05 9.45 -2.32
C SER A 110 -6.72 8.75 -2.05
N VAL A 111 -5.96 9.30 -1.10
CA VAL A 111 -4.72 8.71 -0.64
C VAL A 111 -4.80 8.42 0.87
N THR A 112 -3.94 7.53 1.34
CA THR A 112 -3.79 7.19 2.75
C THR A 112 -2.35 7.40 3.20
N ALA A 113 -2.16 7.75 4.47
CA ALA A 113 -0.86 7.78 5.14
C ALA A 113 -0.37 6.38 5.54
N TYR A 114 -1.26 5.38 5.54
CA TYR A 114 -0.93 3.99 5.86
C TYR A 114 -0.38 3.25 4.63
N VAL A 115 0.86 3.58 4.28
CA VAL A 115 1.53 2.97 3.14
C VAL A 115 1.76 1.48 3.39
N SER A 116 1.34 0.65 2.45
CA SER A 116 1.34 -0.80 2.61
C SER A 116 1.84 -1.53 1.36
N LEU A 117 2.42 -2.71 1.57
CA LEU A 117 2.69 -3.67 0.51
C LEU A 117 2.02 -5.00 0.83
N ALA A 118 1.34 -5.55 -0.18
CA ALA A 118 0.68 -6.84 -0.08
C ALA A 118 1.50 -7.91 -0.78
N GLY A 119 1.85 -8.95 -0.04
CA GLY A 119 2.39 -10.20 -0.56
C GLY A 119 1.30 -11.26 -0.70
N SER A 120 1.69 -12.49 -0.91
CA SER A 120 0.80 -13.64 -0.99
C SER A 120 0.23 -14.02 0.36
N LEU A 121 1.06 -14.07 1.40
CA LEU A 121 0.76 -14.59 2.74
C LEU A 121 0.50 -13.48 3.76
N ALA A 122 1.09 -12.31 3.57
CA ALA A 122 1.01 -11.19 4.49
C ALA A 122 0.83 -9.84 3.78
N VAL A 123 0.42 -8.84 4.56
CA VAL A 123 0.48 -7.42 4.19
C VAL A 123 1.28 -6.71 5.28
N ALA A 124 2.26 -5.91 4.90
CA ALA A 124 2.97 -5.02 5.82
C ALA A 124 2.46 -3.59 5.63
N VAL A 125 2.18 -2.89 6.74
CA VAL A 125 1.72 -1.50 6.77
C VAL A 125 2.70 -0.69 7.61
N MET A 126 3.17 0.43 7.07
CA MET A 126 4.09 1.34 7.77
C MET A 126 3.39 2.17 8.84
N ASN A 127 4.21 2.70 9.75
CA ASN A 127 3.83 3.67 10.78
C ASN A 127 2.74 3.19 11.74
N ARG A 128 2.65 1.88 11.92
CA ARG A 128 1.85 1.22 12.95
C ARG A 128 2.60 0.03 13.50
N ALA A 129 2.27 -0.40 14.69
CA ALA A 129 2.83 -1.63 15.25
C ALA A 129 1.72 -2.63 15.55
N GLY A 130 1.99 -3.90 15.32
CA GLY A 130 1.06 -4.96 15.68
C GLY A 130 0.96 -6.10 14.69
N LEU A 131 0.11 -7.06 15.04
CA LEU A 131 -0.15 -8.26 14.26
C LEU A 131 -1.65 -8.52 14.19
N GLY A 132 -2.17 -8.60 12.99
CA GLY A 132 -3.56 -8.95 12.70
C GLY A 132 -3.66 -10.20 11.83
N PHE A 133 -4.84 -10.80 11.81
CA PHE A 133 -5.14 -11.98 10.98
C PHE A 133 -6.40 -11.74 10.18
N SER A 134 -6.43 -12.24 8.95
CA SER A 134 -7.65 -12.26 8.15
C SER A 134 -8.77 -12.94 8.93
N LYS A 135 -9.98 -12.36 8.90
CA LYS A 135 -11.17 -12.94 9.52
C LYS A 135 -11.52 -14.33 8.98
N LYS A 136 -11.08 -14.64 7.75
CA LYS A 136 -11.29 -15.92 7.07
C LYS A 136 -10.22 -16.97 7.40
N LEU A 137 -9.15 -16.59 8.10
CA LEU A 137 -8.13 -17.54 8.55
C LEU A 137 -8.60 -18.14 9.87
N ASP A 138 -8.93 -19.42 9.90
CA ASP A 138 -9.52 -20.08 11.08
C ASP A 138 -8.57 -21.05 11.78
N ASP A 139 -7.35 -21.23 11.26
CA ASP A 139 -6.31 -22.09 11.81
C ASP A 139 -5.71 -21.49 13.09
N LYS A 140 -6.10 -22.01 14.27
CA LYS A 140 -5.66 -21.52 15.57
C LYS A 140 -4.20 -21.86 15.86
N ASP A 141 -3.74 -23.04 15.44
CA ASP A 141 -2.38 -23.52 15.68
C ASP A 141 -1.38 -22.70 14.86
N LEU A 142 -1.71 -22.43 13.59
CA LEU A 142 -0.92 -21.55 12.74
C LEU A 142 -0.83 -20.14 13.32
N LYS A 143 -1.96 -19.57 13.78
CA LYS A 143 -1.99 -18.24 14.41
C LYS A 143 -1.09 -18.18 15.65
N THR A 144 -1.09 -19.23 16.48
CA THR A 144 -0.25 -19.30 17.67
C THR A 144 1.23 -19.34 17.30
N LYS A 145 1.62 -20.19 16.37
CA LYS A 145 3.01 -20.29 15.88
C LYS A 145 3.48 -18.97 15.26
N ILE A 146 2.66 -18.32 14.44
CA ILE A 146 3.01 -17.02 13.85
C ILE A 146 3.24 -15.97 14.95
N LYS A 147 2.39 -15.91 16.00
CA LYS A 147 2.58 -14.99 17.13
C LYS A 147 3.88 -15.25 17.87
N GLU A 148 4.22 -16.50 18.12
CA GLU A 148 5.46 -16.90 18.77
C GLU A 148 6.69 -16.43 17.97
N ILE A 149 6.75 -16.76 16.67
CA ILE A 149 7.85 -16.34 15.79
C ILE A 149 7.93 -14.81 15.68
N CYS A 150 6.78 -14.12 15.53
CA CYS A 150 6.76 -12.66 15.50
C CYS A 150 7.27 -12.04 16.81
N SER A 151 7.00 -12.68 17.97
CA SER A 151 7.50 -12.21 19.25
C SER A 151 9.01 -12.43 19.39
N GLU A 152 9.53 -13.57 18.94
CA GLU A 152 10.96 -13.86 18.91
C GLU A 152 11.73 -12.90 17.98
N ARG A 153 11.11 -12.51 16.89
CA ARG A 153 11.68 -11.64 15.85
C ARG A 153 11.10 -10.20 15.87
N ALA A 154 10.61 -9.75 17.03
CA ALA A 154 9.93 -8.46 17.18
C ALA A 154 10.75 -7.27 16.66
N GLY A 155 12.06 -7.24 16.88
CA GLY A 155 12.94 -6.18 16.36
C GLY A 155 12.99 -6.11 14.83
N GLU A 156 12.79 -7.22 14.14
CA GLU A 156 12.75 -7.25 12.68
C GLU A 156 11.42 -6.69 12.13
N LEU A 157 10.36 -6.65 12.93
CA LEU A 157 9.02 -6.18 12.54
C LEU A 157 8.64 -4.83 13.19
N GLU A 158 9.55 -4.25 13.96
CA GLU A 158 9.32 -2.99 14.67
C GLU A 158 8.88 -1.86 13.73
N GLY A 159 7.87 -1.09 14.16
CA GLY A 159 7.30 0.03 13.40
C GLY A 159 6.34 -0.36 12.29
N PHE A 160 6.00 -1.65 12.17
CA PHE A 160 5.08 -2.14 11.14
C PHE A 160 3.91 -2.90 11.74
N TYR A 161 2.75 -2.77 11.09
CA TYR A 161 1.59 -3.61 11.35
C TYR A 161 1.51 -4.70 10.29
N ILE A 162 1.50 -5.95 10.72
CA ILE A 162 1.46 -7.10 9.81
C ILE A 162 0.06 -7.69 9.82
N VAL A 163 -0.53 -7.90 8.65
CA VAL A 163 -1.81 -8.60 8.48
C VAL A 163 -1.56 -9.92 7.76
N VAL A 164 -1.77 -11.02 8.46
CA VAL A 164 -1.67 -12.37 7.87
C VAL A 164 -2.92 -12.66 7.03
N ARG A 165 -2.71 -13.07 5.78
CA ARG A 165 -3.76 -13.35 4.81
C ARG A 165 -4.28 -14.78 4.93
N THR A 166 -5.44 -15.04 4.37
CA THR A 166 -6.05 -16.39 4.36
C THR A 166 -5.18 -17.42 3.66
N ALA A 167 -4.43 -17.02 2.62
CA ALA A 167 -3.54 -17.93 1.89
C ALA A 167 -2.43 -18.53 2.76
N ALA A 168 -2.08 -17.92 3.90
CA ALA A 168 -1.11 -18.46 4.84
C ALA A 168 -1.52 -19.84 5.41
N SER A 169 -2.80 -20.21 5.36
CA SER A 169 -3.27 -21.53 5.81
C SER A 169 -2.67 -22.71 5.06
N ALA A 170 -2.15 -22.49 3.85
CA ALA A 170 -1.49 -23.52 3.04
C ALA A 170 0.05 -23.51 3.16
N HIS A 171 0.60 -22.68 4.07
CA HIS A 171 2.04 -22.43 4.22
C HIS A 171 2.48 -22.55 5.69
N SER A 172 3.79 -22.61 5.90
CA SER A 172 4.34 -22.63 7.26
C SER A 172 4.28 -21.24 7.91
N ALA A 173 4.35 -21.22 9.24
CA ALA A 173 4.44 -19.97 10.00
C ALA A 173 5.72 -19.19 9.67
N GLU A 174 6.85 -19.91 9.50
CA GLU A 174 8.14 -19.33 9.12
C GLU A 174 8.07 -18.66 7.74
N GLU A 175 7.50 -19.32 6.73
CA GLU A 175 7.33 -18.73 5.37
C GLU A 175 6.52 -17.44 5.44
N THR A 176 5.43 -17.45 6.22
CA THR A 176 4.55 -16.28 6.40
C THR A 176 5.30 -15.11 7.05
N VAL A 177 6.07 -15.36 8.12
CA VAL A 177 6.83 -14.31 8.81
C VAL A 177 8.00 -13.82 7.95
N ASN A 178 8.69 -14.69 7.22
CA ASN A 178 9.76 -14.31 6.30
C ASN A 178 9.24 -13.41 5.17
N GLU A 179 8.07 -13.70 4.61
CA GLU A 179 7.44 -12.81 3.63
C GLU A 179 7.12 -11.44 4.27
N ALA A 180 6.55 -11.40 5.48
CA ALA A 180 6.27 -10.16 6.17
C ALA A 180 7.52 -9.29 6.38
N ILE A 181 8.65 -9.90 6.78
CA ILE A 181 9.94 -9.21 6.93
C ILE A 181 10.46 -8.68 5.59
N SER A 182 10.34 -9.47 4.53
CA SER A 182 10.73 -9.02 3.18
C SER A 182 9.91 -7.82 2.70
N LEU A 183 8.59 -7.81 2.96
CA LEU A 183 7.72 -6.68 2.66
C LEU A 183 8.10 -5.44 3.47
N LYS A 184 8.42 -5.61 4.77
CA LYS A 184 8.94 -4.51 5.60
C LYS A 184 10.21 -3.91 5.02
N HIS A 185 11.19 -4.73 4.63
CA HIS A 185 12.43 -4.24 4.03
C HIS A 185 12.15 -3.44 2.76
N SER A 186 11.26 -3.95 1.89
CA SER A 186 10.88 -3.24 0.67
C SER A 186 10.23 -1.88 0.95
N LEU A 187 9.34 -1.80 1.94
CA LEU A 187 8.74 -0.54 2.38
C LEU A 187 9.76 0.42 2.98
N SER A 188 10.67 -0.08 3.81
CA SER A 188 11.74 0.73 4.39
C SER A 188 12.64 1.32 3.31
N ASP A 189 12.98 0.55 2.28
CA ASP A 189 13.76 1.03 1.13
C ASP A 189 13.03 2.12 0.33
N ILE A 190 11.70 1.98 0.15
CA ILE A 190 10.86 3.00 -0.49
C ILE A 190 10.91 4.30 0.34
N TYR A 191 10.72 4.22 1.65
CA TYR A 191 10.76 5.36 2.55
C TYR A 191 12.11 6.07 2.53
N GLU A 192 13.21 5.32 2.65
CA GLU A 192 14.56 5.89 2.63
C GLU A 192 14.89 6.57 1.28
N ARG A 193 14.46 5.99 0.18
CA ARG A 193 14.60 6.61 -1.16
C ARG A 193 13.78 7.90 -1.26
N ALA A 194 12.53 7.90 -0.80
CA ALA A 194 11.69 9.09 -0.78
C ALA A 194 12.29 10.20 0.09
N LYS A 195 12.81 9.86 1.27
CA LYS A 195 13.46 10.79 2.19
C LYS A 195 14.74 11.41 1.62
N LYS A 196 15.54 10.64 0.86
CA LYS A 196 16.75 11.14 0.18
C LYS A 196 16.42 12.09 -0.96
N ASN A 197 15.40 11.75 -1.77
CA ASN A 197 15.07 12.55 -2.96
C ASN A 197 14.41 13.88 -2.63
N ARG A 198 13.64 13.96 -1.55
CA ARG A 198 12.94 15.18 -1.08
C ARG A 198 12.21 15.96 -2.19
N LYS A 199 11.69 15.25 -3.19
CA LYS A 199 10.95 15.81 -4.33
C LYS A 199 9.64 15.06 -4.48
N ILE A 200 8.64 15.75 -5.05
CA ILE A 200 7.38 15.11 -5.48
C ILE A 200 7.72 14.08 -6.56
N CYS A 201 7.34 12.81 -6.34
CA CYS A 201 7.56 11.70 -7.27
C CYS A 201 6.49 10.61 -7.09
#